data_78f14fa7e11ee6df7b22569335c59cd1
#
_entry.id   78f14fa7e11ee6df7b22569335c59cd1
#
_cell.length_a   1.000
_cell.length_b   1.000
_cell.length_c   1.000
_cell.angle_alpha   90.00
_cell.angle_beta   90.00
_cell.angle_gamma   90.00
#
_symmetry.space_group_name_H-M   'P 1'
#
loop_
_entity.id
_entity.type
_entity.pdbx_description
1 polymer ?
#
loop_
_entity_poly.entity_id
_entity_poly.type
_entity_poly.pdbx_seq_one_letter_code
_entity_poly.pdbx_strand_id
1 'polypeptide(L)'
;TTPQTIFPVAWTWPTGKKITCPKTNLFLKPYKTYDNHKRIAAAQSHFRLWQMCASMNEPIMILEHDALFTKKFTAQETSAILVGAYSINDPRGATFKSKDYHNNLVDGFNKVPWVAPENIPQGLPGHSAYVITPWAAKDIIEKQDRIGWWPNDAIMCRQLCEWLYVYKPYFTK
;
A
#
# COMPACT_ATOMS: atom_id res chain seq x y z
N THR A 1 -3.33 1.98 26.97
CA THR A 1 -4.13 3.15 26.53
C THR A 1 -4.61 2.89 25.13
N THR A 2 -5.92 2.66 25.00
CA THR A 2 -6.61 2.49 23.71
C THR A 2 -6.40 3.76 22.88
N PRO A 3 -5.93 3.68 21.62
CA PRO A 3 -5.80 4.87 20.80
C PRO A 3 -7.18 5.50 20.61
N GLN A 4 -7.34 6.74 21.02
CA GLN A 4 -8.55 7.49 20.72
C GLN A 4 -8.63 7.67 19.19
N THR A 5 -9.65 7.12 18.62
CA THR A 5 -9.95 7.26 17.19
C THR A 5 -10.57 8.64 16.98
N ILE A 6 -9.75 9.63 16.65
CA ILE A 6 -10.24 10.94 16.22
C ILE A 6 -10.60 10.81 14.75
N PHE A 7 -11.89 10.75 14.45
CA PHE A 7 -12.39 10.80 13.07
C PHE A 7 -12.32 12.25 12.58
N PRO A 8 -11.71 12.54 11.43
CA PRO A 8 -11.88 13.84 10.79
C PRO A 8 -13.35 14.05 10.43
N VAL A 9 -13.88 15.21 10.72
CA VAL A 9 -15.33 15.56 10.66
C VAL A 9 -15.92 15.51 9.24
N ALA A 10 -15.14 15.32 8.20
CA ALA A 10 -15.60 15.35 6.81
C ALA A 10 -15.18 14.12 6.00
N TRP A 11 -15.16 12.95 6.64
CA TRP A 11 -14.78 11.74 5.96
C TRP A 11 -15.97 11.14 5.23
N THR A 12 -16.05 11.35 3.93
CA THR A 12 -16.98 10.62 3.07
C THR A 12 -16.20 9.56 2.32
N TRP A 13 -16.37 8.32 2.75
CA TRP A 13 -16.01 7.18 1.92
C TRP A 13 -16.67 7.34 0.56
N PRO A 14 -15.97 7.18 -0.56
CA PRO A 14 -16.57 7.36 -1.88
C PRO A 14 -17.62 6.28 -2.12
N THR A 15 -18.86 6.59 -1.71
CA THR A 15 -20.00 5.73 -1.93
C THR A 15 -20.51 5.93 -3.35
N GLY A 16 -20.31 4.93 -4.20
CA GLY A 16 -21.05 4.80 -5.45
C GLY A 16 -20.57 5.63 -6.63
N LYS A 17 -19.69 6.62 -6.49
CA LYS A 17 -19.18 7.43 -7.60
C LYS A 17 -17.84 6.89 -8.10
N LYS A 18 -17.68 6.77 -9.40
CA LYS A 18 -16.38 6.58 -10.02
C LYS A 18 -15.54 7.81 -9.75
N ILE A 19 -14.42 7.63 -9.07
CA ILE A 19 -13.42 8.69 -8.91
C ILE A 19 -12.38 8.46 -9.99
N THR A 20 -12.25 9.41 -10.89
CA THR A 20 -11.21 9.38 -11.92
C THR A 20 -10.04 10.21 -11.41
N CYS A 21 -8.87 9.63 -11.35
CA CYS A 21 -7.65 10.38 -11.10
C CYS A 21 -7.39 11.29 -12.32
N PRO A 22 -7.35 12.63 -12.16
CA PRO A 22 -7.18 13.54 -13.31
C PRO A 22 -5.83 13.35 -14.03
N LYS A 23 -4.84 12.84 -13.32
CA LYS A 23 -3.47 12.65 -13.84
C LYS A 23 -3.30 11.35 -14.63
N THR A 24 -3.98 10.29 -14.23
CA THR A 24 -3.79 8.95 -14.80
C THR A 24 -5.01 8.40 -15.52
N ASN A 25 -6.14 9.11 -15.45
CA ASN A 25 -7.45 8.64 -15.96
C ASN A 25 -7.95 7.32 -15.35
N LEU A 26 -7.37 6.88 -14.24
CA LEU A 26 -7.77 5.65 -13.57
C LEU A 26 -9.11 5.79 -12.86
N PHE A 27 -9.92 4.76 -13.00
CA PHE A 27 -11.16 4.63 -12.24
C PHE A 27 -10.92 3.88 -10.94
N LEU A 28 -11.13 4.54 -9.82
CA LEU A 28 -11.25 3.88 -8.55
C LEU A 28 -12.72 3.53 -8.32
N LYS A 29 -13.06 2.27 -8.41
CA LYS A 29 -14.42 1.79 -8.11
C LYS A 29 -14.62 1.79 -6.60
N PRO A 30 -15.84 2.17 -6.12
CA PRO A 30 -16.19 1.98 -4.72
C PRO A 30 -15.99 0.52 -4.34
N TYR A 31 -15.34 0.31 -3.24
CA TYR A 31 -15.01 -1.02 -2.80
C TYR A 31 -16.20 -1.63 -2.05
N LYS A 32 -16.75 -2.73 -2.54
CA LYS A 32 -17.74 -3.50 -1.80
C LYS A 32 -17.04 -4.27 -0.68
N THR A 33 -17.35 -3.96 0.54
CA THR A 33 -16.86 -4.69 1.71
C THR A 33 -17.98 -4.89 2.71
N TYR A 34 -17.94 -6.02 3.41
CA TYR A 34 -18.89 -6.32 4.48
C TYR A 34 -18.59 -5.55 5.77
N ASP A 35 -17.35 -5.03 5.93
CA ASP A 35 -16.93 -4.31 7.12
C ASP A 35 -16.16 -3.03 6.74
N ASN A 36 -16.93 -1.98 6.49
CA ASN A 36 -16.39 -0.66 6.17
C ASN A 36 -15.60 -0.06 7.32
N HIS A 37 -15.98 -0.33 8.58
CA HIS A 37 -15.32 0.26 9.74
C HIS A 37 -13.88 -0.24 9.89
N LYS A 38 -13.65 -1.54 9.72
CA LYS A 38 -12.30 -2.10 9.76
C LYS A 38 -11.41 -1.54 8.66
N ARG A 39 -11.96 -1.38 7.46
CA ARG A 39 -11.19 -0.81 6.33
C ARG A 39 -10.86 0.64 6.53
N ILE A 40 -11.80 1.43 7.06
CA ILE A 40 -11.57 2.82 7.44
C ILE A 40 -10.48 2.90 8.51
N ALA A 41 -10.57 2.07 9.54
CA ALA A 41 -9.58 2.01 10.61
C ALA A 41 -8.19 1.65 10.09
N ALA A 42 -8.08 0.67 9.20
CA ALA A 42 -6.83 0.30 8.55
C ALA A 42 -6.26 1.47 7.73
N ALA A 43 -7.08 2.08 6.85
CA ALA A 43 -6.67 3.23 6.05
C ALA A 43 -6.16 4.39 6.91
N GLN A 44 -6.85 4.69 8.02
CA GLN A 44 -6.41 5.73 8.96
C GLN A 44 -5.12 5.39 9.70
N SER A 45 -4.94 4.12 10.07
CA SER A 45 -3.71 3.66 10.72
C SER A 45 -2.51 3.85 9.80
N HIS A 46 -2.62 3.42 8.55
CA HIS A 46 -1.57 3.63 7.54
C HIS A 46 -1.32 5.11 7.27
N PHE A 47 -2.37 5.91 7.14
CA PHE A 47 -2.22 7.35 6.91
C PHE A 47 -1.44 8.05 8.03
N ARG A 48 -1.72 7.73 9.30
CA ARG A 48 -0.95 8.27 10.44
C ARG A 48 0.51 7.84 10.40
N LEU A 49 0.79 6.59 10.02
CA LEU A 49 2.16 6.12 9.87
C LEU A 49 2.88 6.83 8.71
N TRP A 50 2.18 7.12 7.61
CA TRP A 50 2.74 7.93 6.51
C TRP A 50 3.01 9.36 6.95
N GLN A 51 2.11 10.00 7.73
CA GLN A 51 2.35 11.33 8.28
C GLN A 51 3.59 11.34 9.21
N MET A 52 3.72 10.33 10.06
CA MET A 52 4.90 10.16 10.89
C MET A 52 6.16 9.99 10.03
N CYS A 53 6.16 9.10 9.07
CA CYS A 53 7.28 8.90 8.15
C CYS A 53 7.65 10.17 7.39
N ALA A 54 6.64 10.90 6.88
CA ALA A 54 6.84 12.14 6.14
C ALA A 54 7.53 13.25 6.96
N SER A 55 7.42 13.19 8.29
CA SER A 55 8.11 14.10 9.22
C SER A 55 9.49 13.62 9.66
N MET A 56 9.87 12.39 9.32
CA MET A 56 11.18 11.81 9.64
C MET A 56 12.17 12.03 8.50
N ASN A 57 13.44 11.75 8.77
CA ASN A 57 14.51 11.76 7.76
C ASN A 57 14.90 10.34 7.31
N GLU A 58 14.24 9.32 7.86
CA GLU A 58 14.57 7.91 7.64
C GLU A 58 13.34 7.13 7.14
N PRO A 59 13.53 6.13 6.28
CA PRO A 59 12.48 5.19 5.95
C PRO A 59 11.97 4.45 7.18
N ILE A 60 10.70 4.10 7.19
CA ILE A 60 10.11 3.25 8.21
C ILE A 60 9.62 1.93 7.61
N MET A 61 9.63 0.89 8.42
CA MET A 61 8.93 -0.36 8.13
C MET A 61 7.56 -0.33 8.81
N ILE A 62 6.53 -0.56 8.04
CA ILE A 62 5.15 -0.67 8.52
C ILE A 62 4.76 -2.15 8.49
N LEU A 63 4.25 -2.64 9.61
CA LEU A 63 3.80 -4.01 9.79
C LEU A 63 2.35 -4.00 10.29
N GLU A 64 1.48 -4.74 9.64
CA GLU A 64 0.16 -5.07 10.18
C GLU A 64 0.32 -6.15 11.26
N HIS A 65 -0.70 -6.31 12.09
CA HIS A 65 -0.65 -7.19 13.27
C HIS A 65 -0.50 -8.69 12.93
N ASP A 66 -0.82 -9.07 11.70
CA ASP A 66 -0.75 -10.44 11.17
C ASP A 66 0.51 -10.70 10.31
N ALA A 67 1.36 -9.69 10.14
CA ALA A 67 2.63 -9.86 9.43
C ALA A 67 3.62 -10.68 10.26
N LEU A 68 3.91 -11.90 9.81
CA LEU A 68 4.82 -12.82 10.50
C LEU A 68 6.15 -12.90 9.77
N PHE A 69 7.26 -12.55 10.44
CA PHE A 69 8.59 -12.74 9.89
C PHE A 69 8.93 -14.23 9.72
N THR A 70 9.37 -14.58 8.51
CA THR A 70 9.83 -15.93 8.16
C THR A 70 11.35 -16.05 8.12
N LYS A 71 12.03 -14.91 8.08
CA LYS A 71 13.48 -14.79 8.14
C LYS A 71 13.90 -13.44 8.72
N LYS A 72 15.16 -13.31 9.13
CA LYS A 72 15.72 -12.04 9.60
C LYS A 72 15.70 -11.01 8.48
N PHE A 73 15.16 -9.82 8.79
CA PHE A 73 15.22 -8.69 7.87
C PHE A 73 16.63 -8.10 7.86
N THR A 74 17.16 -7.87 6.65
CA THR A 74 18.46 -7.23 6.44
C THR A 74 18.28 -6.00 5.56
N ALA A 75 18.44 -4.82 6.13
CA ALA A 75 18.29 -3.56 5.43
C ALA A 75 19.31 -3.38 4.28
N GLN A 76 20.44 -4.09 4.33
CA GLN A 76 21.48 -4.06 3.30
C GLN A 76 21.04 -4.75 2.00
N GLU A 77 20.18 -5.78 2.09
CA GLU A 77 19.61 -6.44 0.92
C GLU A 77 18.52 -5.57 0.28
N THR A 78 17.96 -4.66 1.07
CA THR A 78 16.86 -3.80 0.70
C THR A 78 17.29 -2.35 0.80
N SER A 79 18.03 -1.83 -0.16
CA SER A 79 18.36 -0.41 -0.22
C SER A 79 17.13 0.40 -0.63
N ALA A 80 16.36 0.87 0.35
CA ALA A 80 15.19 1.71 0.11
C ALA A 80 15.51 3.09 -0.49
N ILE A 81 16.79 3.43 -0.63
CA ILE A 81 17.24 4.74 -1.12
C ILE A 81 16.83 4.96 -2.59
N LEU A 82 16.70 3.89 -3.37
CA LEU A 82 16.44 3.98 -4.81
C LEU A 82 14.95 3.81 -5.18
N VAL A 83 14.11 3.34 -4.24
CA VAL A 83 12.69 3.13 -4.46
C VAL A 83 11.89 3.85 -3.37
N GLY A 84 10.69 4.29 -3.70
CA GLY A 84 9.85 5.03 -2.74
C GLY A 84 9.28 4.16 -1.63
N ALA A 85 8.76 3.01 -2.02
CA ALA A 85 8.31 1.98 -1.09
C ALA A 85 8.39 0.59 -1.74
N TYR A 86 8.48 -0.44 -0.89
CA TYR A 86 8.44 -1.82 -1.37
C TYR A 86 7.80 -2.76 -0.35
N SER A 87 6.96 -3.65 -0.86
CA SER A 87 6.41 -4.74 -0.06
C SER A 87 7.48 -5.81 0.19
N ILE A 88 7.46 -6.35 1.39
CA ILE A 88 8.32 -7.47 1.83
C ILE A 88 7.50 -8.70 2.20
N ASN A 89 6.18 -8.64 2.01
CA ASN A 89 5.26 -9.70 2.36
C ASN A 89 5.00 -10.66 1.21
N ASP A 90 4.86 -11.95 1.54
CA ASP A 90 4.47 -12.99 0.59
C ASP A 90 3.01 -12.80 0.16
N PRO A 91 2.73 -12.52 -1.11
CA PRO A 91 1.37 -12.26 -1.56
C PRO A 91 0.50 -13.51 -1.69
N ARG A 92 1.10 -14.73 -1.64
CA ARG A 92 0.42 -15.97 -2.06
C ARG A 92 -0.81 -16.36 -1.23
N GLY A 93 -0.89 -15.87 0.01
CA GLY A 93 -2.04 -16.09 0.90
C GLY A 93 -3.20 -15.11 0.72
N ALA A 94 -3.00 -14.00 0.00
CA ALA A 94 -3.91 -12.86 0.07
C ALA A 94 -5.16 -12.95 -0.82
N THR A 95 -5.00 -13.31 -2.11
CA THR A 95 -6.09 -13.35 -3.09
C THR A 95 -5.86 -14.46 -4.13
N PHE A 96 -6.89 -14.74 -4.94
CA PHE A 96 -6.77 -15.72 -6.03
C PHE A 96 -5.74 -15.33 -7.11
N LYS A 97 -5.47 -14.02 -7.29
CA LYS A 97 -4.45 -13.51 -8.23
C LYS A 97 -3.04 -13.54 -7.66
N SER A 98 -2.88 -13.90 -6.40
CA SER A 98 -1.58 -13.84 -5.71
C SER A 98 -0.55 -14.79 -6.29
N LYS A 99 -0.96 -15.93 -6.82
CA LYS A 99 -0.07 -16.88 -7.49
C LYS A 99 0.49 -16.30 -8.79
N ASP A 100 -0.37 -15.70 -9.62
CA ASP A 100 0.04 -15.08 -10.87
C ASP A 100 0.96 -13.89 -10.60
N TYR A 101 0.64 -13.12 -9.56
CA TYR A 101 1.48 -12.03 -9.08
C TYR A 101 2.88 -12.54 -8.70
N HIS A 102 2.94 -13.59 -7.87
CA HIS A 102 4.20 -14.20 -7.43
C HIS A 102 5.03 -14.76 -8.59
N ASN A 103 4.40 -15.43 -9.54
CA ASN A 103 5.08 -16.06 -10.67
C ASN A 103 5.75 -15.06 -11.63
N ASN A 104 5.30 -13.80 -11.61
CA ASN A 104 5.86 -12.71 -12.41
C ASN A 104 7.02 -11.98 -11.70
N LEU A 105 7.43 -12.42 -10.50
CA LEU A 105 8.53 -11.81 -9.75
C LEU A 105 9.83 -12.62 -9.86
N VAL A 106 10.92 -11.90 -10.02
CA VAL A 106 12.29 -12.43 -9.90
C VAL A 106 12.92 -11.97 -8.58
N ASP A 107 14.05 -12.56 -8.19
CA ASP A 107 14.74 -12.14 -6.97
C ASP A 107 15.25 -10.69 -7.09
N GLY A 108 15.16 -9.95 -6.00
CA GLY A 108 15.46 -8.54 -5.92
C GLY A 108 14.21 -7.64 -6.00
N PHE A 109 14.40 -6.39 -6.40
CA PHE A 109 13.33 -5.40 -6.55
C PHE A 109 12.58 -5.58 -7.86
N ASN A 110 11.27 -5.67 -7.77
CA ASN A 110 10.38 -5.80 -8.91
C ASN A 110 9.39 -4.64 -8.92
N LYS A 111 9.10 -4.10 -10.10
CA LYS A 111 7.88 -3.31 -10.28
C LYS A 111 6.67 -4.16 -9.96
N VAL A 112 5.62 -3.54 -9.42
CA VAL A 112 4.33 -4.24 -9.20
C VAL A 112 3.87 -4.87 -10.52
N PRO A 113 3.74 -6.20 -10.63
CA PRO A 113 3.40 -6.85 -11.88
C PRO A 113 1.97 -6.55 -12.33
N TRP A 114 1.76 -6.59 -13.63
CA TRP A 114 0.42 -6.51 -14.21
C TRP A 114 -0.26 -7.88 -14.16
N VAL A 115 -1.33 -7.99 -13.39
CA VAL A 115 -2.21 -9.18 -13.32
C VAL A 115 -3.69 -8.81 -13.53
N ALA A 116 -3.95 -7.59 -13.93
CA ALA A 116 -5.26 -7.06 -14.26
C ALA A 116 -5.16 -6.09 -15.47
N PRO A 117 -6.27 -5.79 -16.17
CA PRO A 117 -6.28 -4.76 -17.21
C PRO A 117 -5.75 -3.41 -16.68
N GLU A 118 -5.09 -2.65 -17.54
CA GLU A 118 -4.42 -1.38 -17.17
C GLU A 118 -5.35 -0.33 -16.57
N ASN A 119 -6.63 -0.36 -16.90
CA ASN A 119 -7.64 0.55 -16.37
C ASN A 119 -8.15 0.14 -14.97
N ILE A 120 -7.65 -0.97 -14.43
CA ILE A 120 -7.96 -1.42 -13.07
C ILE A 120 -6.74 -1.14 -12.19
N PRO A 121 -6.89 -0.44 -11.05
CA PRO A 121 -5.79 -0.21 -10.14
C PRO A 121 -5.09 -1.52 -9.76
N GLN A 122 -3.79 -1.57 -10.01
CA GLN A 122 -2.96 -2.72 -9.69
C GLN A 122 -2.31 -2.50 -8.33
N GLY A 123 -3.08 -2.79 -7.28
CA GLY A 123 -2.62 -2.76 -5.89
C GLY A 123 -1.69 -3.92 -5.53
N LEU A 124 -1.23 -3.91 -4.29
CA LEU A 124 -0.35 -4.95 -3.74
C LEU A 124 -1.18 -5.99 -2.97
N PRO A 125 -1.34 -7.22 -3.47
CA PRO A 125 -2.00 -8.25 -2.67
C PRO A 125 -1.17 -8.58 -1.43
N GLY A 126 -1.83 -8.69 -0.28
CA GLY A 126 -1.17 -8.98 0.99
C GLY A 126 -0.17 -7.90 1.43
N HIS A 127 -0.53 -6.62 1.32
CA HIS A 127 0.33 -5.50 1.64
C HIS A 127 0.37 -5.21 3.16
N SER A 128 0.62 -6.26 3.96
CA SER A 128 0.67 -6.22 5.42
C SER A 128 2.06 -5.89 5.98
N ALA A 129 3.09 -5.90 5.14
CA ALA A 129 4.45 -5.53 5.52
C ALA A 129 5.18 -4.82 4.38
N TYR A 130 5.66 -3.60 4.62
CA TYR A 130 6.39 -2.81 3.62
C TYR A 130 7.28 -1.75 4.24
N VAL A 131 8.28 -1.35 3.49
CA VAL A 131 9.14 -0.21 3.82
C VAL A 131 8.73 0.98 2.96
N ILE A 132 8.70 2.18 3.54
CA ILE A 132 8.36 3.42 2.84
C ILE A 132 9.32 4.54 3.23
N THR A 133 9.73 5.33 2.25
CA THR A 133 10.59 6.51 2.45
C THR A 133 9.76 7.74 2.78
N PRO A 134 10.35 8.77 3.45
CA PRO A 134 9.66 10.01 3.76
C PRO A 134 9.07 10.73 2.53
N TRP A 135 9.78 10.73 1.40
CA TRP A 135 9.27 11.37 0.19
C TRP A 135 8.09 10.64 -0.44
N ALA A 136 8.10 9.29 -0.42
CA ALA A 136 6.98 8.49 -0.90
C ALA A 136 5.76 8.61 0.03
N ALA A 137 6.01 8.73 1.33
CA ALA A 137 4.97 9.01 2.31
C ALA A 137 4.29 10.37 2.06
N LYS A 138 5.06 11.41 1.74
CA LYS A 138 4.50 12.72 1.32
C LYS A 138 3.66 12.61 0.05
N ASP A 139 4.20 11.94 -0.96
CA ASP A 139 3.50 11.74 -2.24
C ASP A 139 2.17 10.99 -2.10
N ILE A 140 2.13 9.94 -1.27
CA ILE A 140 0.87 9.19 -1.07
C ILE A 140 -0.16 9.98 -0.25
N ILE A 141 0.26 10.80 0.71
CA ILE A 141 -0.61 11.71 1.46
C ILE A 141 -1.25 12.73 0.49
N GLU A 142 -0.46 13.38 -0.36
CA GLU A 142 -0.97 14.32 -1.35
C GLU A 142 -1.93 13.67 -2.35
N LYS A 143 -1.65 12.44 -2.76
CA LYS A 143 -2.55 11.66 -3.62
C LYS A 143 -3.85 11.34 -2.92
N GLN A 144 -3.81 10.97 -1.66
CA GLN A 144 -5.00 10.67 -0.87
C GLN A 144 -5.88 11.92 -0.67
N ASP A 145 -5.29 13.07 -0.44
CA ASP A 145 -6.03 14.33 -0.34
C ASP A 145 -6.70 14.73 -1.65
N ARG A 146 -6.06 14.43 -2.77
CA ARG A 146 -6.54 14.79 -4.12
C ARG A 146 -7.55 13.80 -4.68
N ILE A 147 -7.38 12.51 -4.44
CA ILE A 147 -8.18 11.43 -5.04
C ILE A 147 -9.30 10.97 -4.11
N GLY A 148 -9.11 11.13 -2.81
CA GLY A 148 -9.95 10.60 -1.77
C GLY A 148 -9.31 9.41 -1.04
N TRP A 149 -9.96 9.02 0.04
CA TRP A 149 -9.43 8.01 0.95
C TRP A 149 -9.69 6.59 0.46
N TRP A 150 -8.59 5.80 0.42
CA TRP A 150 -8.61 4.40 0.04
C TRP A 150 -7.77 3.57 1.00
N PRO A 151 -8.06 2.27 1.18
CA PRO A 151 -7.16 1.36 1.87
C PRO A 151 -5.75 1.41 1.26
N ASN A 152 -4.74 1.16 2.08
CA ASN A 152 -3.34 1.17 1.66
C ASN A 152 -3.06 0.27 0.44
N ASP A 153 -3.62 -0.94 0.44
CA ASP A 153 -3.49 -1.92 -0.65
C ASP A 153 -4.18 -1.51 -1.96
N ALA A 154 -5.08 -0.53 -1.91
CA ALA A 154 -5.78 -0.01 -3.07
C ALA A 154 -5.19 1.30 -3.60
N ILE A 155 -4.84 2.27 -2.72
CA ILE A 155 -4.24 3.53 -3.13
C ILE A 155 -2.78 3.35 -3.53
N MET A 156 -2.04 2.50 -2.85
CA MET A 156 -0.70 2.09 -3.24
C MET A 156 -0.78 1.12 -4.41
N CYS A 157 -1.10 1.64 -5.57
CA CYS A 157 -1.19 0.86 -6.80
C CYS A 157 -0.13 1.31 -7.81
N ARG A 158 0.21 0.42 -8.75
CA ARG A 158 1.22 0.65 -9.77
C ARG A 158 1.01 1.94 -10.55
N GLN A 159 -0.24 2.25 -10.88
CA GLN A 159 -0.60 3.40 -11.73
C GLN A 159 -0.47 4.74 -11.00
N LEU A 160 -0.70 4.76 -9.69
CA LEU A 160 -0.59 5.97 -8.86
C LEU A 160 0.80 6.13 -8.26
N CYS A 161 1.47 5.02 -7.97
CA CYS A 161 2.72 4.97 -7.23
C CYS A 161 3.80 4.29 -8.08
N GLU A 162 4.38 5.03 -9.05
CA GLU A 162 5.47 4.51 -9.92
C GLU A 162 6.71 4.09 -9.13
N TRP A 163 6.86 4.62 -7.93
CA TRP A 163 7.92 4.32 -6.98
C TRP A 163 7.66 3.05 -6.14
N LEU A 164 6.54 2.36 -6.37
CA LEU A 164 6.15 1.19 -5.61
C LEU A 164 6.74 -0.08 -6.21
N TYR A 165 7.37 -0.88 -5.34
CA TYR A 165 8.03 -2.13 -5.70
C TYR A 165 7.60 -3.29 -4.80
N VAL A 166 8.03 -4.47 -5.17
CA VAL A 166 7.98 -5.69 -4.36
C VAL A 166 9.37 -6.27 -4.29
N TYR A 167 9.80 -6.66 -3.11
CA TYR A 167 11.08 -7.34 -2.92
C TYR A 167 10.87 -8.85 -2.75
N LYS A 168 11.63 -9.62 -3.50
CA LYS A 168 11.68 -11.08 -3.39
C LYS A 168 13.15 -11.50 -3.21
N PRO A 169 13.45 -12.48 -2.34
CA PRO A 169 12.57 -13.32 -1.53
C PRO A 169 11.98 -12.57 -0.34
N TYR A 170 10.71 -12.88 -0.03
CA TYR A 170 9.94 -12.20 1.00
C TYR A 170 10.51 -12.41 2.40
N PHE A 171 10.27 -11.44 3.29
CA PHE A 171 10.66 -11.49 4.70
C PHE A 171 9.50 -11.85 5.63
N THR A 172 8.27 -11.60 5.18
CA THR A 172 7.05 -11.87 5.96
C THR A 172 6.03 -12.68 5.15
N LYS A 173 5.09 -13.24 5.85
CA LYS A 173 3.90 -13.91 5.30
C LYS A 173 2.67 -13.58 6.12
#